data_f2fe697dba2305777346ba4fc8d05f87
#
_entry.id   f2fe697dba2305777346ba4fc8d05f87
#
_cell.length_a   1.000
_cell.length_b   1.000
_cell.length_c   1.000
_cell.angle_alpha   90.00
_cell.angle_beta   90.00
_cell.angle_gamma   90.00
#
_symmetry.space_group_name_H-M   'P 1'
#
loop_
_entity.id
_entity.type
_entity.pdbx_description
1 polymer ?
#
loop_
_entity_poly.entity_id
_entity_poly.type
_entity_poly.pdbx_seq_one_letter_code
_entity_poly.pdbx_strand_id
1 'polypeptide(L)'
;QFIVDKSENVYIIEVNPRSSRTVPFLSKATGYSLADIATLVILGKSLRELGFDKIYPAEKKRWYVKVPAFSFSKLRGLDAYLSPEMKSTGEAIGYDDKLTRALYKALKASGMSVMNYGTVLATIADKDKAEALPLIRRFYNMGFNIQATEGTAKFLKENGIRTHALGKIGDGSQEIPNAIRQGYVTYVINTRDMNSSGVLSDGHEIRRCAVENNVTMFTSLDTVKVLLDVLEETTLGISTIDA
;
A
#
# COMPACT_ATOMS: atom_id res chain seq x y z
N GLN A 1 -2.24 9.97 19.09
CA GLN A 1 -3.13 9.84 17.91
C GLN A 1 -4.38 10.68 18.10
N PHE A 2 -4.82 11.30 17.03
CA PHE A 2 -5.97 12.21 17.06
C PHE A 2 -6.96 11.82 15.96
N ILE A 3 -8.24 12.13 16.18
CA ILE A 3 -9.26 12.24 15.15
C ILE A 3 -9.64 13.72 15.04
N VAL A 4 -9.74 14.22 13.82
CA VAL A 4 -10.32 15.52 13.52
C VAL A 4 -11.63 15.29 12.77
N ASP A 5 -12.74 15.77 13.30
CA ASP A 5 -14.03 15.65 12.65
C ASP A 5 -14.26 16.73 11.58
N LYS A 6 -15.38 16.65 10.87
CA LYS A 6 -15.73 17.62 9.82
C LYS A 6 -15.95 19.05 10.35
N SER A 7 -16.15 19.21 11.65
CA SER A 7 -16.32 20.49 12.34
C SER A 7 -15.01 21.00 12.97
N GLU A 8 -13.88 20.37 12.58
CA GLU A 8 -12.53 20.70 13.08
C GLU A 8 -12.31 20.45 14.59
N ASN A 9 -13.21 19.69 15.24
CA ASN A 9 -12.97 19.27 16.61
C ASN A 9 -11.90 18.20 16.66
N VAL A 10 -10.94 18.33 17.59
CA VAL A 10 -9.83 17.41 17.78
C VAL A 10 -10.10 16.50 18.97
N TYR A 11 -10.10 15.20 18.73
CA TYR A 11 -10.25 14.17 19.75
C TYR A 11 -8.96 13.38 19.90
N ILE A 12 -8.51 13.19 21.13
CA ILE A 12 -7.36 12.34 21.45
C ILE A 12 -7.84 10.90 21.56
N ILE A 13 -7.24 9.99 20.77
CA ILE A 13 -7.51 8.56 20.84
C ILE A 13 -6.61 7.93 21.90
N GLU A 14 -5.29 8.10 21.75
CA GLU A 14 -4.31 7.54 22.64
C GLU A 14 -2.97 8.30 22.61
N VAL A 15 -2.17 8.08 23.63
CA VAL A 15 -0.75 8.46 23.68
C VAL A 15 0.07 7.20 23.87
N ASN A 16 1.11 7.01 23.08
CA ASN A 16 2.04 5.88 23.20
C ASN A 16 3.35 6.35 23.85
N PRO A 17 3.47 6.31 25.20
CA PRO A 17 4.67 6.80 25.93
C PRO A 17 5.78 5.74 25.89
N ARG A 18 6.21 5.35 24.73
CA ARG A 18 7.22 4.32 24.48
C ARG A 18 7.93 4.56 23.17
N SER A 19 9.06 3.89 22.96
CA SER A 19 9.71 3.85 21.63
C SER A 19 8.74 3.33 20.57
N SER A 20 8.81 3.91 19.38
CA SER A 20 7.99 3.53 18.23
C SER A 20 8.82 3.55 16.96
N ARG A 21 8.32 2.91 15.91
CA ARG A 21 8.95 2.96 14.56
C ARG A 21 8.96 4.38 13.97
N THR A 22 8.08 5.26 14.47
CA THR A 22 8.03 6.66 14.04
C THR A 22 9.28 7.44 14.46
N VAL A 23 9.94 7.07 15.57
CA VAL A 23 11.17 7.73 16.02
C VAL A 23 12.31 7.68 14.99
N PRO A 24 12.72 6.51 14.45
CA PRO A 24 13.74 6.47 13.42
C PRO A 24 13.28 7.12 12.11
N PHE A 25 11.99 7.07 11.76
CA PHE A 25 11.45 7.77 10.60
C PHE A 25 11.62 9.29 10.75
N LEU A 26 11.19 9.87 11.86
CA LEU A 26 11.30 11.30 12.14
C LEU A 26 12.77 11.73 12.25
N SER A 27 13.63 10.90 12.85
CA SER A 27 15.06 11.19 12.92
C SER A 27 15.69 11.35 11.53
N LYS A 28 15.32 10.48 10.58
CA LYS A 28 15.77 10.59 9.18
C LYS A 28 15.15 11.78 8.46
N ALA A 29 13.87 12.04 8.67
CA ALA A 29 13.16 13.13 8.02
C ALA A 29 13.66 14.50 8.49
N THR A 30 13.85 14.69 9.79
CA THR A 30 14.30 15.95 10.39
C THR A 30 15.83 16.13 10.35
N GLY A 31 16.56 15.01 10.42
CA GLY A 31 18.03 15.01 10.56
C GLY A 31 18.48 15.08 12.01
N TYR A 32 17.56 15.00 12.97
CA TYR A 32 17.85 14.98 14.41
C TYR A 32 17.81 13.54 14.93
N SER A 33 18.83 13.08 15.63
CA SER A 33 18.78 11.79 16.32
C SER A 33 17.91 11.90 17.57
N LEU A 34 16.59 11.62 17.41
CA LEU A 34 15.63 11.76 18.50
C LEU A 34 15.93 10.82 19.67
N ALA A 35 16.51 9.64 19.40
CA ALA A 35 16.89 8.71 20.47
C ALA A 35 18.05 9.25 21.30
N ASP A 36 19.08 9.84 20.68
CA ASP A 36 20.21 10.44 21.39
C ASP A 36 19.75 11.66 22.18
N ILE A 37 18.92 12.53 21.59
CA ILE A 37 18.36 13.69 22.27
C ILE A 37 17.57 13.24 23.49
N ALA A 38 16.68 12.26 23.37
CA ALA A 38 15.91 11.74 24.49
C ALA A 38 16.82 11.18 25.59
N THR A 39 17.87 10.44 25.22
CA THR A 39 18.86 9.92 26.16
C THR A 39 19.57 11.03 26.93
N LEU A 40 20.03 12.07 26.23
CA LEU A 40 20.71 13.21 26.85
C LEU A 40 19.77 14.00 27.77
N VAL A 41 18.51 14.16 27.42
CA VAL A 41 17.50 14.79 28.27
C VAL A 41 17.26 13.96 29.55
N ILE A 42 17.16 12.62 29.45
CA ILE A 42 17.03 11.72 30.60
C ILE A 42 18.27 11.85 31.52
N LEU A 43 19.46 12.07 30.95
CA LEU A 43 20.68 12.31 31.70
C LEU A 43 20.82 13.74 32.27
N GLY A 44 19.77 14.57 32.15
CA GLY A 44 19.69 15.88 32.77
C GLY A 44 20.08 17.06 31.89
N LYS A 45 20.34 16.85 30.59
CA LYS A 45 20.53 17.96 29.66
C LYS A 45 19.19 18.60 29.30
N SER A 46 19.16 19.93 29.24
CA SER A 46 18.00 20.64 28.71
C SER A 46 18.02 20.67 27.15
N LEU A 47 16.86 20.74 26.50
CA LEU A 47 16.79 20.91 25.04
C LEU A 47 17.53 22.16 24.56
N ARG A 48 17.55 23.23 25.35
CA ARG A 48 18.27 24.46 25.03
C ARG A 48 19.78 24.26 25.01
N GLU A 49 20.36 23.52 25.98
CA GLU A 49 21.78 23.15 26.00
C GLU A 49 22.16 22.27 24.82
N LEU A 50 21.21 21.51 24.26
CA LEU A 50 21.39 20.69 23.07
C LEU A 50 21.15 21.47 21.76
N GLY A 51 20.89 22.79 21.83
CA GLY A 51 20.69 23.65 20.67
C GLY A 51 19.28 23.64 20.09
N PHE A 52 18.30 23.11 20.84
CA PHE A 52 16.90 23.08 20.44
C PHE A 52 16.12 24.20 21.14
N ASP A 53 16.12 25.37 20.51
CA ASP A 53 15.41 26.57 20.99
C ASP A 53 14.07 26.78 20.28
N LYS A 54 13.81 26.03 19.19
CA LYS A 54 12.58 26.08 18.41
C LYS A 54 11.78 24.81 18.53
N ILE A 55 10.44 24.95 18.56
CA ILE A 55 9.51 23.82 18.65
C ILE A 55 9.51 22.96 17.39
N TYR A 56 9.71 23.59 16.24
CA TYR A 56 9.69 22.90 14.94
C TYR A 56 11.05 22.99 14.25
N PRO A 57 11.51 21.87 13.64
CA PRO A 57 12.69 21.90 12.78
C PRO A 57 12.43 22.76 11.54
N ALA A 58 13.51 23.21 10.91
CA ALA A 58 13.39 23.91 9.64
C ALA A 58 12.76 22.99 8.59
N GLU A 59 11.80 23.55 7.83
CA GLU A 59 11.15 22.82 6.75
C GLU A 59 12.17 22.45 5.65
N LYS A 60 12.14 21.18 5.24
CA LYS A 60 12.95 20.70 4.12
C LYS A 60 12.06 20.61 2.89
N LYS A 61 12.52 21.13 1.75
CA LYS A 61 11.83 21.02 0.45
C LYS A 61 12.00 19.59 -0.11
N ARG A 62 11.46 18.60 0.62
CA ARG A 62 11.60 17.19 0.28
C ARG A 62 10.43 16.41 0.88
N TRP A 63 9.97 15.41 0.12
CA TRP A 63 8.93 14.49 0.58
C TRP A 63 9.55 13.29 1.29
N TYR A 64 8.96 12.90 2.40
CA TYR A 64 9.29 11.70 3.14
C TYR A 64 8.03 10.85 3.26
N VAL A 65 8.10 9.63 2.75
CA VAL A 65 6.98 8.68 2.72
C VAL A 65 7.32 7.48 3.56
N LYS A 66 6.42 7.12 4.46
CA LYS A 66 6.50 5.93 5.30
C LYS A 66 5.47 4.92 4.82
N VAL A 67 5.92 3.70 4.51
CA VAL A 67 5.08 2.59 4.07
C VAL A 67 5.28 1.40 5.01
N PRO A 68 4.21 0.74 5.50
CA PRO A 68 4.34 -0.46 6.30
C PRO A 68 4.94 -1.60 5.46
N ALA A 69 5.81 -2.39 6.09
CA ALA A 69 6.32 -3.63 5.53
C ALA A 69 5.61 -4.82 6.20
N PHE A 70 5.24 -5.82 5.41
CA PHE A 70 4.52 -7.00 5.85
C PHE A 70 5.34 -8.27 5.59
N SER A 71 5.24 -9.24 6.49
CA SER A 71 5.90 -10.54 6.36
C SER A 71 4.90 -11.68 6.07
N PHE A 72 3.80 -11.38 5.38
CA PHE A 72 2.76 -12.37 5.10
C PHE A 72 3.28 -13.61 4.38
N SER A 73 4.23 -13.45 3.45
CA SER A 73 4.85 -14.57 2.73
C SER A 73 5.61 -15.54 3.65
N LYS A 74 6.05 -15.07 4.82
CA LYS A 74 6.74 -15.89 5.84
C LYS A 74 5.79 -16.45 6.90
N LEU A 75 4.62 -15.84 7.06
CA LEU A 75 3.62 -16.19 8.07
C LEU A 75 2.43 -16.89 7.39
N ARG A 76 2.63 -18.15 7.04
CA ARG A 76 1.61 -18.96 6.35
C ARG A 76 0.31 -19.05 7.15
N GLY A 77 -0.81 -18.93 6.44
CA GLY A 77 -2.15 -19.06 7.03
C GLY A 77 -2.75 -17.77 7.59
N LEU A 78 -2.01 -16.65 7.63
CA LEU A 78 -2.60 -15.36 7.98
C LEU A 78 -3.31 -14.74 6.78
N ASP A 79 -4.51 -14.18 7.03
CA ASP A 79 -5.19 -13.38 6.02
C ASP A 79 -4.49 -12.03 5.84
N ALA A 80 -4.05 -11.78 4.63
CA ALA A 80 -3.39 -10.53 4.24
C ALA A 80 -4.37 -9.35 4.10
N TYR A 81 -5.66 -9.53 4.37
CA TYR A 81 -6.62 -8.43 4.41
C TYR A 81 -6.26 -7.46 5.53
N LEU A 82 -6.17 -6.17 5.19
CA LEU A 82 -5.88 -5.11 6.15
C LEU A 82 -7.15 -4.73 6.92
N SER A 83 -7.04 -4.71 8.23
CA SER A 83 -8.08 -4.36 9.20
C SER A 83 -7.52 -3.32 10.19
N PRO A 84 -8.32 -2.81 11.14
CA PRO A 84 -7.80 -1.94 12.20
C PRO A 84 -6.67 -2.56 13.03
N GLU A 85 -6.58 -3.89 13.05
CA GLU A 85 -5.50 -4.62 13.70
C GLU A 85 -4.16 -4.41 12.98
N MET A 86 -3.10 -4.13 13.75
CA MET A 86 -1.76 -3.93 13.20
C MET A 86 -1.15 -5.27 12.75
N LYS A 87 -0.93 -5.44 11.43
CA LYS A 87 -0.31 -6.63 10.83
C LYS A 87 1.08 -6.37 10.27
N SER A 88 1.55 -5.13 10.30
CA SER A 88 2.87 -4.78 9.79
C SER A 88 3.99 -5.28 10.71
N THR A 89 5.05 -5.82 10.13
CA THR A 89 6.26 -6.30 10.83
C THR A 89 7.41 -5.31 10.77
N GLY A 90 7.32 -4.30 9.92
CA GLY A 90 8.32 -3.28 9.73
C GLY A 90 7.74 -2.03 9.08
N GLU A 91 8.63 -1.07 8.81
CA GLU A 91 8.32 0.15 8.06
C GLU A 91 9.48 0.45 7.10
N ALA A 92 9.13 0.90 5.90
CA ALA A 92 10.08 1.39 4.91
C ALA A 92 9.91 2.90 4.73
N ILE A 93 10.99 3.57 4.36
CA ILE A 93 11.01 4.99 4.08
C ILE A 93 11.47 5.25 2.65
N GLY A 94 10.73 6.09 1.93
CA GLY A 94 11.16 6.69 0.70
C GLY A 94 11.28 8.19 0.85
N TYR A 95 12.23 8.81 0.19
CA TYR A 95 12.36 10.27 0.17
C TYR A 95 12.85 10.76 -1.18
N ASP A 96 12.31 11.91 -1.62
CA ASP A 96 12.68 12.57 -2.86
C ASP A 96 12.16 14.00 -2.87
N ASP A 97 12.62 14.81 -3.81
CA ASP A 97 12.11 16.15 -4.04
C ASP A 97 10.74 16.12 -4.75
N LYS A 98 10.38 15.00 -5.38
CA LYS A 98 9.06 14.73 -5.95
C LYS A 98 8.32 13.66 -5.15
N LEU A 99 7.05 13.91 -4.82
CA LEU A 99 6.21 13.00 -4.04
C LEU A 99 6.11 11.60 -4.68
N THR A 100 5.85 11.52 -5.98
CA THR A 100 5.71 10.24 -6.71
C THR A 100 6.99 9.42 -6.70
N ARG A 101 8.15 10.04 -6.78
CA ARG A 101 9.45 9.35 -6.63
C ARG A 101 9.67 8.87 -5.19
N ALA A 102 9.29 9.67 -4.19
CA ALA A 102 9.35 9.27 -2.79
C ALA A 102 8.42 8.07 -2.52
N LEU A 103 7.20 8.08 -3.09
CA LEU A 103 6.25 6.96 -3.06
C LEU A 103 6.84 5.72 -3.74
N TYR A 104 7.38 5.83 -4.95
CA TYR A 104 8.04 4.72 -5.64
C TYR A 104 9.13 4.07 -4.80
N LYS A 105 10.03 4.89 -4.24
CA LYS A 105 11.13 4.42 -3.37
C LYS A 105 10.59 3.72 -2.13
N ALA A 106 9.54 4.26 -1.49
CA ALA A 106 8.94 3.68 -0.30
C ALA A 106 8.25 2.33 -0.60
N LEU A 107 7.49 2.24 -1.69
CA LEU A 107 6.85 0.99 -2.14
C LEU A 107 7.90 -0.08 -2.43
N LYS A 108 8.94 0.24 -3.19
CA LYS A 108 10.05 -0.68 -3.47
C LYS A 108 10.77 -1.13 -2.19
N ALA A 109 11.05 -0.21 -1.28
CA ALA A 109 11.71 -0.51 -0.01
C ALA A 109 10.84 -1.36 0.95
N SER A 110 9.52 -1.31 0.82
CA SER A 110 8.59 -2.18 1.57
C SER A 110 8.50 -3.61 1.02
N GLY A 111 9.18 -3.90 -0.10
CA GLY A 111 9.18 -5.20 -0.76
C GLY A 111 8.11 -5.36 -1.84
N MET A 112 7.37 -4.31 -2.17
CA MET A 112 6.41 -4.36 -3.26
C MET A 112 7.12 -4.39 -4.62
N SER A 113 6.64 -5.27 -5.51
CA SER A 113 7.02 -5.23 -6.92
C SER A 113 6.25 -4.09 -7.60
N VAL A 114 6.97 -3.16 -8.23
CA VAL A 114 6.38 -2.04 -8.98
C VAL A 114 6.78 -2.21 -10.45
N MET A 115 5.84 -2.71 -11.26
CA MET A 115 6.01 -3.04 -12.68
C MET A 115 5.02 -2.22 -13.49
N ASN A 116 5.44 -1.71 -14.64
CA ASN A 116 4.60 -0.90 -15.53
C ASN A 116 3.97 -1.70 -16.67
N TYR A 117 3.97 -3.02 -16.55
CA TYR A 117 3.36 -3.95 -17.53
C TYR A 117 2.87 -5.23 -16.81
N GLY A 118 2.08 -6.02 -17.52
CA GLY A 118 1.65 -7.34 -17.08
C GLY A 118 0.14 -7.50 -17.01
N THR A 119 -0.35 -8.25 -16.03
CA THR A 119 -1.77 -8.57 -15.86
C THR A 119 -2.26 -8.13 -14.48
N VAL A 120 -3.38 -7.46 -14.45
CA VAL A 120 -4.12 -7.12 -13.24
C VAL A 120 -5.27 -8.11 -13.07
N LEU A 121 -5.30 -8.82 -11.95
CA LEU A 121 -6.45 -9.62 -11.52
C LEU A 121 -7.33 -8.78 -10.59
N ALA A 122 -8.54 -8.46 -11.05
CA ALA A 122 -9.51 -7.66 -10.32
C ALA A 122 -10.67 -8.52 -9.78
N THR A 123 -10.81 -8.55 -8.48
CA THR A 123 -11.91 -9.21 -7.76
C THR A 123 -12.57 -8.18 -6.84
N ILE A 124 -13.58 -7.50 -7.37
CA ILE A 124 -14.13 -6.28 -6.77
C ILE A 124 -15.54 -6.56 -6.21
N ALA A 125 -15.74 -6.20 -4.95
CA ALA A 125 -17.06 -6.23 -4.33
C ALA A 125 -18.03 -5.27 -5.05
N ASP A 126 -19.31 -5.61 -5.13
CA ASP A 126 -20.28 -4.86 -5.92
C ASP A 126 -20.37 -3.37 -5.52
N LYS A 127 -20.30 -3.09 -4.24
CA LYS A 127 -20.30 -1.72 -3.70
C LYS A 127 -19.11 -0.86 -4.16
N ASP A 128 -17.98 -1.50 -4.49
CA ASP A 128 -16.72 -0.83 -4.81
C ASP A 128 -16.50 -0.71 -6.32
N LYS A 129 -17.35 -1.34 -7.15
CA LYS A 129 -17.19 -1.39 -8.61
C LYS A 129 -17.14 -0.03 -9.27
N ALA A 130 -18.02 0.89 -8.85
CA ALA A 130 -18.07 2.24 -9.41
C ALA A 130 -16.77 3.02 -9.16
N GLU A 131 -16.20 2.89 -7.96
CA GLU A 131 -14.94 3.53 -7.58
C GLU A 131 -13.73 2.85 -8.25
N ALA A 132 -13.77 1.53 -8.40
CA ALA A 132 -12.70 0.76 -9.03
C ALA A 132 -12.61 0.98 -10.55
N LEU A 133 -13.74 1.28 -11.22
CA LEU A 133 -13.79 1.40 -12.68
C LEU A 133 -12.77 2.38 -13.27
N PRO A 134 -12.67 3.65 -12.80
CA PRO A 134 -11.68 4.57 -13.32
C PRO A 134 -10.23 4.11 -13.09
N LEU A 135 -9.95 3.41 -11.98
CA LEU A 135 -8.63 2.90 -11.68
C LEU A 135 -8.24 1.73 -12.59
N ILE A 136 -9.15 0.79 -12.82
CA ILE A 136 -8.91 -0.33 -13.74
C ILE A 136 -8.78 0.19 -15.18
N ARG A 137 -9.51 1.24 -15.55
CA ARG A 137 -9.35 1.89 -16.86
C ARG A 137 -7.96 2.50 -17.04
N ARG A 138 -7.37 3.09 -16.00
CA ARG A 138 -6.00 3.59 -16.05
C ARG A 138 -5.00 2.44 -16.34
N PHE A 139 -5.10 1.31 -15.64
CA PHE A 139 -4.30 0.12 -15.96
C PHE A 139 -4.49 -0.34 -17.40
N TYR A 140 -5.73 -0.44 -17.87
CA TYR A 140 -6.04 -0.85 -19.22
C TYR A 140 -5.44 0.09 -20.26
N ASN A 141 -5.52 1.40 -20.05
CA ASN A 141 -4.93 2.41 -20.92
C ASN A 141 -3.39 2.38 -20.95
N MET A 142 -2.76 1.95 -19.85
CA MET A 142 -1.31 1.70 -19.80
C MET A 142 -0.89 0.39 -20.48
N GLY A 143 -1.83 -0.39 -21.01
CA GLY A 143 -1.54 -1.64 -21.73
C GLY A 143 -1.52 -2.89 -20.86
N PHE A 144 -1.97 -2.83 -19.61
CA PHE A 144 -2.13 -4.03 -18.79
C PHE A 144 -3.26 -4.92 -19.32
N ASN A 145 -3.05 -6.24 -19.27
CA ASN A 145 -4.12 -7.20 -19.44
C ASN A 145 -5.01 -7.19 -18.17
N ILE A 146 -6.32 -7.26 -18.39
CA ILE A 146 -7.27 -7.30 -17.27
C ILE A 146 -7.91 -8.69 -17.20
N GLN A 147 -7.77 -9.34 -16.04
CA GLN A 147 -8.47 -10.56 -15.67
C GLN A 147 -9.38 -10.25 -14.49
N ALA A 148 -10.52 -10.90 -14.39
CA ALA A 148 -11.45 -10.67 -13.29
C ALA A 148 -12.38 -11.85 -13.07
N THR A 149 -12.93 -11.98 -11.84
CA THR A 149 -14.07 -12.86 -11.58
C THR A 149 -15.27 -12.49 -12.46
N GLU A 150 -16.12 -13.45 -12.81
CA GLU A 150 -17.22 -13.29 -13.77
C GLU A 150 -18.06 -12.03 -13.56
N GLY A 151 -18.52 -11.76 -12.32
CA GLY A 151 -19.33 -10.57 -12.04
C GLY A 151 -18.58 -9.25 -12.22
N THR A 152 -17.28 -9.21 -11.90
CA THR A 152 -16.42 -8.05 -12.16
C THR A 152 -16.11 -7.93 -13.63
N ALA A 153 -15.83 -9.04 -14.31
CA ALA A 153 -15.53 -9.05 -15.76
C ALA A 153 -16.73 -8.56 -16.58
N LYS A 154 -17.94 -9.00 -16.25
CA LYS A 154 -19.18 -8.53 -16.89
C LYS A 154 -19.31 -7.01 -16.77
N PHE A 155 -19.18 -6.47 -15.54
CA PHE A 155 -19.25 -5.04 -15.30
C PHE A 155 -18.21 -4.24 -16.08
N LEU A 156 -16.96 -4.72 -16.12
CA LEU A 156 -15.87 -4.05 -16.83
C LEU A 156 -16.09 -4.06 -18.36
N LYS A 157 -16.58 -5.18 -18.93
CA LYS A 157 -16.91 -5.30 -20.36
C LYS A 157 -18.06 -4.36 -20.75
N GLU A 158 -19.11 -4.27 -19.95
CA GLU A 158 -20.21 -3.34 -20.14
C GLU A 158 -19.76 -1.87 -20.14
N ASN A 159 -18.65 -1.59 -19.47
CA ASN A 159 -18.01 -0.27 -19.45
C ASN A 159 -16.85 -0.14 -20.43
N GLY A 160 -16.75 -0.99 -21.45
CA GLY A 160 -15.77 -0.87 -22.54
C GLY A 160 -14.33 -1.25 -22.18
N ILE A 161 -14.11 -2.02 -21.11
CA ILE A 161 -12.80 -2.55 -20.75
C ILE A 161 -12.74 -4.02 -21.14
N ARG A 162 -11.87 -4.36 -22.11
CA ARG A 162 -11.66 -5.77 -22.51
C ARG A 162 -11.07 -6.54 -21.31
N THR A 163 -11.79 -7.55 -20.86
CA THR A 163 -11.46 -8.30 -19.65
C THR A 163 -11.61 -9.78 -19.90
N HIS A 164 -10.64 -10.58 -19.46
CA HIS A 164 -10.75 -12.04 -19.43
C HIS A 164 -11.44 -12.47 -18.14
N ALA A 165 -12.56 -13.18 -18.27
CA ALA A 165 -13.30 -13.70 -17.11
C ALA A 165 -12.65 -15.00 -16.63
N LEU A 166 -12.50 -15.14 -15.32
CA LEU A 166 -12.04 -16.36 -14.66
C LEU A 166 -13.14 -16.92 -13.76
N GLY A 167 -13.27 -18.22 -13.71
CA GLY A 167 -14.23 -18.93 -12.87
C GLY A 167 -13.96 -18.71 -11.38
N LYS A 168 -15.04 -18.69 -10.60
CA LYS A 168 -14.95 -18.53 -9.12
C LYS A 168 -14.40 -19.78 -8.46
N ILE A 169 -13.60 -19.59 -7.42
CA ILE A 169 -13.04 -20.69 -6.61
C ILE A 169 -14.18 -21.46 -5.93
N GLY A 170 -15.19 -20.77 -5.41
CA GLY A 170 -16.36 -21.37 -4.77
C GLY A 170 -17.17 -22.29 -5.67
N ASP A 171 -17.08 -22.12 -6.99
CA ASP A 171 -17.68 -22.98 -8.00
C ASP A 171 -16.74 -24.14 -8.43
N GLY A 172 -15.60 -24.32 -7.71
CA GLY A 172 -14.62 -25.37 -7.97
C GLY A 172 -13.55 -25.03 -9.02
N SER A 173 -13.52 -23.78 -9.53
CA SER A 173 -12.52 -23.38 -10.52
C SER A 173 -11.15 -23.18 -9.89
N GLN A 174 -10.10 -23.66 -10.57
CA GLN A 174 -8.70 -23.43 -10.21
C GLN A 174 -8.01 -22.39 -11.10
N GLU A 175 -8.74 -21.69 -11.96
CA GLU A 175 -8.16 -20.74 -12.92
C GLU A 175 -7.44 -19.60 -12.22
N ILE A 176 -8.04 -19.00 -11.20
CA ILE A 176 -7.43 -17.89 -10.44
C ILE A 176 -6.16 -18.34 -9.70
N PRO A 177 -6.19 -19.39 -8.85
CA PRO A 177 -4.98 -19.90 -8.22
C PRO A 177 -3.88 -20.28 -9.21
N ASN A 178 -4.25 -20.89 -10.34
CA ASN A 178 -3.27 -21.29 -11.35
C ASN A 178 -2.65 -20.07 -12.05
N ALA A 179 -3.42 -19.06 -12.42
CA ALA A 179 -2.90 -17.82 -13.02
C ALA A 179 -1.88 -17.13 -12.11
N ILE A 180 -2.14 -17.12 -10.78
CA ILE A 180 -1.24 -16.55 -9.79
C ILE A 180 0.04 -17.41 -9.67
N ARG A 181 -0.08 -18.73 -9.50
CA ARG A 181 1.06 -19.65 -9.33
C ARG A 181 1.98 -19.71 -10.55
N GLN A 182 1.42 -19.55 -11.73
CA GLN A 182 2.17 -19.57 -13.01
C GLN A 182 2.86 -18.22 -13.32
N GLY A 183 2.69 -17.22 -12.45
CA GLY A 183 3.32 -15.91 -12.62
C GLY A 183 2.70 -15.03 -13.71
N TYR A 184 1.48 -15.34 -14.15
CA TYR A 184 0.78 -14.52 -15.15
C TYR A 184 0.20 -13.23 -14.57
N VAL A 185 0.04 -13.16 -13.25
CA VAL A 185 -0.56 -12.02 -12.55
C VAL A 185 0.52 -11.14 -11.93
N THR A 186 0.52 -9.86 -12.29
CA THR A 186 1.44 -8.85 -11.74
C THR A 186 0.86 -8.20 -10.50
N TYR A 187 -0.42 -7.85 -10.56
CA TYR A 187 -1.16 -7.21 -9.45
C TYR A 187 -2.47 -7.91 -9.18
N VAL A 188 -2.79 -8.07 -7.91
CA VAL A 188 -4.12 -8.49 -7.47
C VAL A 188 -4.80 -7.31 -6.78
N ILE A 189 -6.01 -6.98 -7.22
CA ILE A 189 -6.89 -6.03 -6.54
C ILE A 189 -8.07 -6.84 -6.01
N ASN A 190 -8.18 -6.95 -4.68
CA ASN A 190 -9.23 -7.73 -4.03
C ASN A 190 -9.92 -6.89 -2.96
N THR A 191 -11.09 -6.35 -3.26
CA THR A 191 -11.92 -5.67 -2.26
C THR A 191 -12.88 -6.66 -1.59
N ARG A 192 -13.32 -6.34 -0.36
CA ARG A 192 -14.15 -7.22 0.46
C ARG A 192 -15.51 -6.60 0.74
N ASP A 193 -16.56 -7.39 0.61
CA ASP A 193 -17.83 -7.09 1.22
C ASP A 193 -17.83 -7.58 2.67
N MET A 194 -17.99 -6.65 3.61
CA MET A 194 -18.04 -6.94 5.06
C MET A 194 -19.29 -7.74 5.46
N ASN A 195 -20.33 -7.73 4.61
CA ASN A 195 -21.59 -8.40 4.87
C ASN A 195 -21.62 -9.85 4.36
N SER A 196 -20.60 -10.29 3.64
CA SER A 196 -20.50 -11.69 3.20
C SER A 196 -20.06 -12.59 4.36
N SER A 197 -21.00 -13.09 5.12
CA SER A 197 -20.83 -14.09 6.17
C SER A 197 -20.65 -15.49 5.56
N GLY A 198 -19.49 -15.77 4.98
CA GLY A 198 -19.15 -17.08 4.44
C GLY A 198 -17.78 -17.54 4.93
N VAL A 199 -17.74 -18.73 5.48
CA VAL A 199 -16.54 -19.48 5.83
C VAL A 199 -15.57 -19.47 4.65
N LEU A 200 -14.33 -18.99 4.86
CA LEU A 200 -13.23 -18.99 3.88
C LEU A 200 -13.69 -18.54 2.48
N SER A 201 -14.02 -17.25 2.36
CA SER A 201 -14.45 -16.68 1.08
C SER A 201 -13.35 -16.85 0.01
N ASP A 202 -13.74 -16.95 -1.27
CA ASP A 202 -12.85 -16.92 -2.44
C ASP A 202 -11.77 -15.84 -2.31
N GLY A 203 -12.15 -14.68 -1.75
CA GLY A 203 -11.25 -13.57 -1.50
C GLY A 203 -10.08 -13.94 -0.56
N HIS A 204 -10.33 -14.74 0.49
CA HIS A 204 -9.25 -15.22 1.38
C HIS A 204 -8.26 -16.11 0.63
N GLU A 205 -8.76 -17.06 -0.15
CA GLU A 205 -7.92 -17.96 -0.95
C GLU A 205 -7.10 -17.21 -1.99
N ILE A 206 -7.70 -16.22 -2.67
CA ILE A 206 -7.01 -15.36 -3.64
C ILE A 206 -5.89 -14.59 -2.95
N ARG A 207 -6.16 -13.95 -1.80
CA ARG A 207 -5.16 -13.20 -1.04
C ARG A 207 -4.02 -14.10 -0.55
N ARG A 208 -4.36 -15.27 -0.01
CA ARG A 208 -3.37 -16.25 0.42
C ARG A 208 -2.48 -16.67 -0.75
N CYS A 209 -3.08 -17.05 -1.87
CA CYS A 209 -2.35 -17.48 -3.05
C CYS A 209 -1.42 -16.37 -3.60
N ALA A 210 -1.91 -15.13 -3.65
CA ALA A 210 -1.11 -13.99 -4.10
C ALA A 210 0.13 -13.77 -3.21
N VAL A 211 -0.05 -13.79 -1.89
CA VAL A 211 1.03 -13.57 -0.94
C VAL A 211 2.06 -14.71 -0.95
N GLU A 212 1.60 -15.96 -1.00
CA GLU A 212 2.48 -17.16 -1.06
C GLU A 212 3.34 -17.19 -2.34
N ASN A 213 2.87 -16.55 -3.41
CA ASN A 213 3.59 -16.46 -4.69
C ASN A 213 4.25 -15.08 -4.91
N ASN A 214 4.37 -14.25 -3.88
CA ASN A 214 4.97 -12.90 -3.92
C ASN A 214 4.34 -11.96 -4.96
N VAL A 215 3.06 -12.13 -5.26
CA VAL A 215 2.31 -11.22 -6.13
C VAL A 215 1.85 -10.02 -5.30
N THR A 216 2.14 -8.81 -5.79
CA THR A 216 1.72 -7.57 -5.13
C THR A 216 0.19 -7.47 -5.12
N MET A 217 -0.38 -7.31 -3.94
CA MET A 217 -1.82 -7.33 -3.73
C MET A 217 -2.30 -6.07 -3.01
N PHE A 218 -3.47 -5.58 -3.42
CA PHE A 218 -4.14 -4.42 -2.84
C PHE A 218 -5.54 -4.79 -2.37
N THR A 219 -5.87 -4.36 -1.15
CA THR A 219 -7.22 -4.50 -0.57
C THR A 219 -7.93 -3.15 -0.43
N SER A 220 -7.26 -2.04 -0.76
CA SER A 220 -7.78 -0.67 -0.75
C SER A 220 -7.59 -0.02 -2.11
N LEU A 221 -8.62 0.63 -2.62
CA LEU A 221 -8.58 1.38 -3.88
C LEU A 221 -7.73 2.64 -3.78
N ASP A 222 -7.65 3.27 -2.60
CA ASP A 222 -6.75 4.41 -2.37
C ASP A 222 -5.27 4.04 -2.64
N THR A 223 -4.85 2.86 -2.18
CA THR A 223 -3.48 2.39 -2.43
C THR A 223 -3.25 2.06 -3.90
N VAL A 224 -4.27 1.53 -4.59
CA VAL A 224 -4.24 1.32 -6.05
C VAL A 224 -4.07 2.64 -6.78
N LYS A 225 -4.79 3.69 -6.38
CA LYS A 225 -4.65 5.03 -6.95
C LYS A 225 -3.22 5.55 -6.81
N VAL A 226 -2.63 5.44 -5.62
CA VAL A 226 -1.23 5.84 -5.37
C VAL A 226 -0.26 5.07 -6.26
N LEU A 227 -0.45 3.74 -6.42
CA LEU A 227 0.36 2.95 -7.35
C LEU A 227 0.25 3.47 -8.79
N LEU A 228 -0.96 3.75 -9.26
CA LEU A 228 -1.20 4.27 -10.61
C LEU A 228 -0.51 5.62 -10.83
N ASP A 229 -0.59 6.53 -9.86
CA ASP A 229 0.10 7.82 -9.92
C ASP A 229 1.62 7.64 -10.05
N VAL A 230 2.17 6.65 -9.33
CA VAL A 230 3.58 6.28 -9.43
C VAL A 230 3.91 5.67 -10.80
N LEU A 231 3.09 4.75 -11.32
CA LEU A 231 3.33 4.07 -12.59
C LEU A 231 3.28 5.05 -13.77
N GLU A 232 2.32 5.97 -13.78
CA GLU A 232 2.17 6.96 -14.84
C GLU A 232 3.33 7.97 -14.88
N GLU A 233 3.87 8.35 -13.74
CA GLU A 233 4.97 9.31 -13.67
C GLU A 233 6.36 8.66 -13.82
N THR A 234 6.51 7.37 -13.48
CA THR A 234 7.78 6.63 -13.63
C THR A 234 8.10 6.29 -15.10
N THR A 235 7.25 6.70 -16.03
CA THR A 235 7.53 6.58 -17.46
C THR A 235 8.67 7.53 -17.83
N LEU A 236 9.93 7.11 -17.52
CA LEU A 236 11.17 7.61 -18.09
C LEU A 236 11.69 8.98 -17.61
N GLY A 237 12.26 9.01 -16.42
CA GLY A 237 13.32 9.97 -16.14
C GLY A 237 14.68 9.27 -16.26
N ILE A 238 15.38 9.42 -17.35
CA ILE A 238 16.79 9.09 -17.44
C ILE A 238 17.53 10.30 -16.85
N SER A 239 18.21 10.12 -15.71
CA SER A 239 19.16 11.10 -15.18
C SER A 239 20.56 10.53 -15.26
N THR A 240 21.54 11.40 -15.47
CA THR A 240 22.95 11.02 -15.37
C THR A 240 23.30 10.69 -13.91
N ILE A 241 24.33 9.85 -13.71
CA ILE A 241 24.83 9.46 -12.39
C ILE A 241 25.26 10.65 -11.52
N ASP A 242 25.57 11.76 -12.16
CA ASP A 242 26.13 12.98 -11.54
C ASP A 242 25.06 14.06 -11.27
N ALA A 243 23.76 13.73 -11.33
CA ALA A 243 22.64 14.66 -11.13
C ALA A 243 22.02 14.54 -9.72
#